data_9cda8b8d34fd232dd3ebd39cdfa013c2
#
_entry.id   9cda8b8d34fd232dd3ebd39cdfa013c2
#
_cell.length_a   1.000
_cell.length_b   1.000
_cell.length_c   1.000
_cell.angle_alpha   90.00
_cell.angle_beta   90.00
_cell.angle_gamma   90.00
#
_symmetry.space_group_name_H-M   'P 1'
#
loop_
_entity.id
_entity.type
_entity.pdbx_description
1 polymer ?
#
loop_
_entity_poly.entity_id
_entity_poly.type
_entity_poly.pdbx_seq_one_letter_code
_entity_poly.pdbx_strand_id
1 'polypeptide(L)'
;MQSTTRVALDAMGGDNAPAEVVKGAVDAVNKRNDIKIFLVGQKVPVERELSLYTYPKEQIEIVDAPEVIEMAEPPVVAIRRKKQSSIVVGMNMVKNKEADAFVSAGSSGAVLVGGQVIVGRIKGIQRPPLAPLIPTERGVSLLIDCGANVDARAEHLVQFAKMGSIYMEHVVGVKNPKVALVNIGVEEEKGNALVKETMPLLRECTDINFVGSIEARDIPKGDADVIVCEAFTGNVILKLYEGLSSTLIGVIKKGLMSTLKSKIGAALALPALKNTLKSFDATEYGGAPLLGLNGLVVKTHGSSKAKEITNSVFQCVTFKEKEINDKIKEYIINKPAD
;
A
#
# COMPACT_ATOMS: atom_id res chain seq x y z
N MET A 1 -2.81 26.42 -11.04
CA MET A 1 -1.74 25.50 -11.48
C MET A 1 -1.77 24.30 -10.55
N GLN A 2 -1.90 23.08 -11.06
CA GLN A 2 -1.75 21.88 -10.22
C GLN A 2 -0.34 21.89 -9.60
N SER A 3 -0.23 21.69 -8.30
CA SER A 3 1.07 21.68 -7.63
C SER A 3 1.81 20.38 -7.97
N THR A 4 3.03 20.47 -8.44
CA THR A 4 3.87 19.29 -8.74
C THR A 4 3.99 18.38 -7.51
N THR A 5 3.69 17.10 -7.68
CA THR A 5 3.89 16.09 -6.62
C THR A 5 5.31 15.56 -6.68
N ARG A 6 6.02 15.63 -5.55
CA ARG A 6 7.42 15.22 -5.40
C ARG A 6 7.48 13.88 -4.70
N VAL A 7 8.02 12.87 -5.36
CA VAL A 7 8.09 11.50 -4.84
C VAL A 7 9.55 11.07 -4.70
N ALA A 8 9.98 10.74 -3.48
CA ALA A 8 11.22 10.05 -3.23
C ALA A 8 10.99 8.54 -3.46
N LEU A 9 11.70 7.96 -4.41
CA LEU A 9 11.54 6.57 -4.82
C LEU A 9 12.83 5.80 -4.50
N ASP A 10 12.73 4.80 -3.63
CA ASP A 10 13.82 3.92 -3.26
C ASP A 10 14.28 3.09 -4.46
N ALA A 11 15.33 3.55 -5.12
CA ALA A 11 15.83 2.93 -6.34
C ALA A 11 16.57 1.59 -6.08
N MET A 12 16.88 1.25 -4.83
CA MET A 12 17.61 0.05 -4.44
C MET A 12 16.75 -1.00 -3.75
N GLY A 13 15.45 -0.70 -3.54
CA GLY A 13 14.54 -1.60 -2.84
C GLY A 13 13.88 -2.63 -3.74
N GLY A 14 13.83 -3.90 -3.28
CA GLY A 14 13.17 -5.00 -3.95
C GLY A 14 14.07 -5.86 -4.84
N ASP A 15 13.50 -7.01 -5.26
CA ASP A 15 14.23 -8.06 -5.99
C ASP A 15 14.65 -7.64 -7.40
N ASN A 16 13.98 -6.65 -7.97
CA ASN A 16 14.15 -6.18 -9.35
C ASN A 16 14.80 -4.77 -9.43
N ALA A 17 15.35 -4.27 -8.33
CA ALA A 17 16.03 -2.99 -8.28
C ALA A 17 17.45 -3.05 -8.91
N PRO A 18 17.93 -1.96 -9.52
CA PRO A 18 17.23 -0.71 -9.78
C PRO A 18 16.37 -0.72 -11.05
N ALA A 19 16.48 -1.75 -11.91
CA ALA A 19 15.95 -1.75 -13.29
C ALA A 19 14.43 -1.48 -13.35
N GLU A 20 13.62 -2.26 -12.64
CA GLU A 20 12.16 -2.10 -12.66
C GLU A 20 11.70 -0.81 -11.94
N VAL A 21 12.46 -0.36 -10.94
CA VAL A 21 12.16 0.88 -10.23
C VAL A 21 12.41 2.10 -11.12
N VAL A 22 13.57 2.15 -11.78
CA VAL A 22 13.92 3.21 -12.73
C VAL A 22 12.94 3.23 -13.89
N LYS A 23 12.62 2.05 -14.46
CA LYS A 23 11.62 1.94 -15.54
C LYS A 23 10.26 2.46 -15.09
N GLY A 24 9.81 2.12 -13.88
CA GLY A 24 8.53 2.59 -13.33
C GLY A 24 8.49 4.11 -13.13
N ALA A 25 9.61 4.70 -12.70
CA ALA A 25 9.77 6.16 -12.61
C ALA A 25 9.65 6.84 -13.98
N VAL A 26 10.36 6.31 -14.98
CA VAL A 26 10.32 6.81 -16.37
C VAL A 26 8.91 6.68 -16.94
N ASP A 27 8.25 5.53 -16.77
CA ASP A 27 6.88 5.30 -17.23
C ASP A 27 5.89 6.29 -16.57
N ALA A 28 6.13 6.69 -15.32
CA ALA A 28 5.29 7.65 -14.61
C ALA A 28 5.43 9.08 -15.17
N VAL A 29 6.64 9.58 -15.32
CA VAL A 29 6.88 10.95 -15.81
C VAL A 29 6.56 11.10 -17.30
N ASN A 30 6.66 10.03 -18.08
CA ASN A 30 6.24 10.05 -19.49
C ASN A 30 4.71 10.09 -19.66
N LYS A 31 3.94 9.77 -18.61
CA LYS A 31 2.47 9.81 -18.63
C LYS A 31 1.90 11.06 -17.96
N ARG A 32 2.65 11.74 -17.11
CA ARG A 32 2.19 12.91 -16.35
C ARG A 32 3.30 13.95 -16.21
N ASN A 33 2.96 15.21 -16.38
CA ASN A 33 3.89 16.35 -16.30
C ASN A 33 3.88 17.07 -14.93
N ASP A 34 3.01 16.66 -14.02
CA ASP A 34 2.83 17.21 -12.68
C ASP A 34 3.51 16.39 -11.57
N ILE A 35 4.50 15.58 -11.95
CA ILE A 35 5.28 14.73 -11.04
C ILE A 35 6.76 15.10 -11.13
N LYS A 36 7.44 15.18 -9.98
CA LYS A 36 8.90 15.14 -9.89
C LYS A 36 9.33 13.93 -9.06
N ILE A 37 10.23 13.11 -9.58
CA ILE A 37 10.73 11.90 -8.92
C ILE A 37 12.18 12.11 -8.52
N PHE A 38 12.49 11.82 -7.25
CA PHE A 38 13.83 11.67 -6.73
C PHE A 38 14.15 10.17 -6.68
N LEU A 39 15.02 9.69 -7.56
CA LEU A 39 15.55 8.32 -7.50
C LEU A 39 16.65 8.27 -6.44
N VAL A 40 16.31 7.74 -5.28
CA VAL A 40 17.20 7.68 -4.12
C VAL A 40 17.92 6.33 -4.11
N GLY A 41 19.24 6.34 -4.32
CA GLY A 41 20.03 5.10 -4.38
C GLY A 41 21.45 5.31 -4.84
N GLN A 42 22.16 4.21 -5.08
CA GLN A 42 23.54 4.24 -5.55
C GLN A 42 23.61 4.90 -6.93
N LYS A 43 24.34 6.01 -7.02
CA LYS A 43 24.34 6.88 -8.20
C LYS A 43 24.69 6.14 -9.49
N VAL A 44 25.78 5.38 -9.52
CA VAL A 44 26.28 4.74 -10.74
C VAL A 44 25.30 3.68 -11.31
N PRO A 45 24.77 2.72 -10.53
CA PRO A 45 23.76 1.79 -11.03
C PRO A 45 22.48 2.48 -11.53
N VAL A 46 22.00 3.52 -10.82
CA VAL A 46 20.79 4.26 -11.20
C VAL A 46 21.01 5.06 -12.48
N GLU A 47 22.14 5.76 -12.63
CA GLU A 47 22.49 6.48 -13.87
C GLU A 47 22.59 5.54 -15.07
N ARG A 48 23.18 4.36 -14.88
CA ARG A 48 23.28 3.33 -15.93
C ARG A 48 21.90 2.90 -16.42
N GLU A 49 21.02 2.54 -15.51
CA GLU A 49 19.65 2.13 -15.88
C GLU A 49 18.86 3.28 -16.52
N LEU A 50 18.99 4.50 -15.99
CA LEU A 50 18.27 5.67 -16.49
C LEU A 50 18.72 6.06 -17.91
N SER A 51 20.00 5.78 -18.26
CA SER A 51 20.54 6.03 -19.60
C SER A 51 19.89 5.22 -20.71
N LEU A 52 19.17 4.14 -20.38
CA LEU A 52 18.48 3.28 -21.33
C LEU A 52 17.14 3.88 -21.83
N TYR A 53 16.68 4.99 -21.24
CA TYR A 53 15.35 5.54 -21.48
C TYR A 53 15.38 7.00 -21.92
N THR A 54 14.33 7.39 -22.64
CA THR A 54 14.01 8.79 -22.94
C THR A 54 12.91 9.28 -22.00
N TYR A 55 13.14 10.41 -21.34
CA TYR A 55 12.21 10.99 -20.35
C TYR A 55 12.45 12.51 -20.24
N PRO A 56 11.48 13.28 -19.69
CA PRO A 56 11.66 14.69 -19.33
C PRO A 56 12.69 14.82 -18.19
N LYS A 57 13.88 15.31 -18.49
CA LYS A 57 15.04 15.30 -17.56
C LYS A 57 14.79 16.14 -16.30
N GLU A 58 13.99 17.19 -16.39
CA GLU A 58 13.61 18.06 -15.28
C GLU A 58 12.69 17.37 -14.24
N GLN A 59 12.04 16.27 -14.63
CA GLN A 59 11.12 15.52 -13.76
C GLN A 59 11.80 14.39 -12.98
N ILE A 60 13.02 14.00 -13.30
CA ILE A 60 13.78 12.96 -12.56
C ILE A 60 15.10 13.52 -12.10
N GLU A 61 15.39 13.34 -10.82
CA GLU A 61 16.62 13.72 -10.17
C GLU A 61 17.17 12.51 -9.39
N ILE A 62 18.49 12.29 -9.45
CA ILE A 62 19.16 11.22 -8.71
C ILE A 62 19.69 11.80 -7.39
N VAL A 63 19.30 11.18 -6.29
CA VAL A 63 19.81 11.47 -4.95
C VAL A 63 20.71 10.33 -4.52
N ASP A 64 22.00 10.60 -4.38
CA ASP A 64 22.97 9.56 -4.03
C ASP A 64 22.76 9.03 -2.60
N ALA A 65 22.63 7.72 -2.48
CA ALA A 65 22.48 6.99 -1.23
C ALA A 65 23.27 5.67 -1.34
N PRO A 66 24.53 5.65 -0.92
CA PRO A 66 25.46 4.54 -1.21
C PRO A 66 25.16 3.27 -0.42
N GLU A 67 24.41 3.36 0.69
CA GLU A 67 24.09 2.21 1.53
C GLU A 67 22.75 1.59 1.12
N VAL A 68 22.64 0.27 1.25
CA VAL A 68 21.40 -0.50 1.02
C VAL A 68 21.05 -1.27 2.28
N ILE A 69 19.77 -1.22 2.69
CA ILE A 69 19.24 -2.07 3.76
C ILE A 69 18.69 -3.35 3.11
N GLU A 70 19.33 -4.49 3.46
CA GLU A 70 18.94 -5.79 2.95
C GLU A 70 17.67 -6.33 3.60
N MET A 71 16.98 -7.24 2.91
CA MET A 71 15.69 -7.79 3.38
C MET A 71 15.78 -8.55 4.71
N ALA A 72 16.92 -9.19 4.97
CA ALA A 72 17.15 -9.99 6.18
C ALA A 72 17.74 -9.21 7.37
N GLU A 73 18.06 -7.93 7.20
CA GLU A 73 18.63 -7.13 8.28
C GLU A 73 17.59 -6.79 9.36
N PRO A 74 17.98 -6.82 10.67
CA PRO A 74 17.11 -6.36 11.73
C PRO A 74 16.70 -4.89 11.54
N PRO A 75 15.41 -4.57 11.34
CA PRO A 75 14.96 -3.26 10.85
C PRO A 75 15.40 -2.09 11.72
N VAL A 76 15.26 -2.21 13.04
CA VAL A 76 15.61 -1.13 13.99
C VAL A 76 17.11 -0.83 13.96
N VAL A 77 17.94 -1.88 13.85
CA VAL A 77 19.38 -1.73 13.78
C VAL A 77 19.81 -1.11 12.45
N ALA A 78 19.23 -1.59 11.35
CA ALA A 78 19.51 -1.10 10.00
C ALA A 78 19.19 0.40 9.87
N ILE A 79 17.99 0.84 10.28
CA ILE A 79 17.57 2.26 10.26
C ILE A 79 18.50 3.15 11.13
N ARG A 80 19.00 2.62 12.25
CA ARG A 80 19.91 3.38 13.12
C ARG A 80 21.33 3.50 12.56
N ARG A 81 21.84 2.45 11.92
CA ARG A 81 23.23 2.36 11.47
C ARG A 81 23.43 2.90 10.06
N LYS A 82 22.58 2.51 9.12
CA LYS A 82 22.70 2.86 7.69
C LYS A 82 22.02 4.19 7.36
N LYS A 83 22.62 5.29 7.82
CA LYS A 83 22.07 6.65 7.66
C LYS A 83 22.06 7.14 6.22
N GLN A 84 22.92 6.58 5.39
CA GLN A 84 23.03 6.89 3.96
C GLN A 84 22.33 5.86 3.07
N SER A 85 21.41 5.05 3.66
CA SER A 85 20.60 4.12 2.87
C SER A 85 19.47 4.84 2.14
N SER A 86 19.10 4.31 0.98
CA SER A 86 18.00 4.85 0.15
C SER A 86 16.70 5.03 0.95
N ILE A 87 16.37 4.09 1.85
CA ILE A 87 15.22 4.18 2.74
C ILE A 87 15.35 5.37 3.71
N VAL A 88 16.49 5.50 4.40
CA VAL A 88 16.68 6.57 5.39
C VAL A 88 16.75 7.94 4.74
N VAL A 89 17.49 8.06 3.64
CA VAL A 89 17.61 9.32 2.89
C VAL A 89 16.26 9.74 2.33
N GLY A 90 15.54 8.85 1.63
CA GLY A 90 14.23 9.16 1.05
C GLY A 90 13.18 9.54 2.10
N MET A 91 13.16 8.89 3.25
CA MET A 91 12.25 9.25 4.35
C MET A 91 12.60 10.59 5.00
N ASN A 92 13.91 10.93 5.10
CA ASN A 92 14.31 12.26 5.56
C ASN A 92 13.86 13.36 4.59
N MET A 93 13.87 13.12 3.28
CA MET A 93 13.33 14.06 2.29
C MET A 93 11.84 14.34 2.56
N VAL A 94 11.06 13.31 2.90
CA VAL A 94 9.64 13.48 3.28
C VAL A 94 9.50 14.27 4.59
N LYS A 95 10.27 13.91 5.61
CA LYS A 95 10.31 14.63 6.90
C LYS A 95 10.64 16.11 6.74
N ASN A 96 11.62 16.41 5.88
CA ASN A 96 12.08 17.79 5.63
C ASN A 96 11.18 18.54 4.62
N LYS A 97 10.12 17.90 4.11
CA LYS A 97 9.22 18.46 3.08
C LYS A 97 9.92 18.74 1.74
N GLU A 98 11.02 18.09 1.46
CA GLU A 98 11.68 18.07 0.16
C GLU A 98 10.94 17.18 -0.84
N ALA A 99 10.35 16.07 -0.32
CA ALA A 99 9.41 15.21 -1.03
C ALA A 99 8.06 15.16 -0.30
N ASP A 100 6.98 14.91 -1.05
CA ASP A 100 5.62 14.78 -0.53
C ASP A 100 5.29 13.33 -0.13
N ALA A 101 5.98 12.37 -0.76
CA ALA A 101 5.82 10.93 -0.51
C ALA A 101 7.14 10.17 -0.67
N PHE A 102 7.21 9.00 -0.01
CA PHE A 102 8.25 8.01 -0.19
C PHE A 102 7.66 6.68 -0.63
N VAL A 103 8.25 6.03 -1.64
CA VAL A 103 7.83 4.72 -2.17
C VAL A 103 9.01 3.76 -2.13
N SER A 104 8.80 2.54 -1.62
CA SER A 104 9.85 1.52 -1.55
C SER A 104 9.32 0.10 -1.73
N ALA A 105 10.03 -0.71 -2.51
CA ALA A 105 9.87 -2.16 -2.59
C ALA A 105 10.82 -2.92 -1.64
N GLY A 106 11.66 -2.22 -0.88
CA GLY A 106 12.66 -2.79 0.03
C GLY A 106 12.07 -3.46 1.27
N SER A 107 12.92 -3.68 2.28
CA SER A 107 12.55 -4.35 3.54
C SER A 107 11.31 -3.73 4.20
N SER A 108 10.23 -4.51 4.32
CA SER A 108 8.98 -4.05 4.94
C SER A 108 9.21 -3.58 6.37
N GLY A 109 9.99 -4.33 7.15
CA GLY A 109 10.33 -3.93 8.52
C GLY A 109 11.07 -2.60 8.58
N ALA A 110 12.04 -2.36 7.68
CA ALA A 110 12.77 -1.10 7.62
C ALA A 110 11.86 0.07 7.20
N VAL A 111 10.96 -0.14 6.24
CA VAL A 111 9.99 0.87 5.81
C VAL A 111 9.03 1.22 6.94
N LEU A 112 8.50 0.24 7.66
CA LEU A 112 7.60 0.45 8.79
C LEU A 112 8.27 1.19 9.96
N VAL A 113 9.47 0.73 10.35
CA VAL A 113 10.25 1.39 11.43
C VAL A 113 10.66 2.80 11.01
N GLY A 114 11.19 2.97 9.79
CA GLY A 114 11.61 4.27 9.26
C GLY A 114 10.43 5.25 9.17
N GLY A 115 9.28 4.80 8.69
CA GLY A 115 8.06 5.61 8.65
C GLY A 115 7.68 6.15 10.03
N GLN A 116 7.69 5.29 11.04
CA GLN A 116 7.34 5.71 12.42
C GLN A 116 8.40 6.60 13.07
N VAL A 117 9.68 6.31 12.88
CA VAL A 117 10.78 6.97 13.61
C VAL A 117 11.30 8.22 12.90
N ILE A 118 11.33 8.21 11.55
CA ILE A 118 11.87 9.31 10.74
C ILE A 118 10.76 10.27 10.32
N VAL A 119 9.75 9.79 9.60
CA VAL A 119 8.63 10.61 9.12
C VAL A 119 7.74 11.05 10.28
N GLY A 120 7.53 10.15 11.23
CA GLY A 120 6.76 10.42 12.46
C GLY A 120 5.25 10.32 12.24
N ARG A 121 4.52 10.13 13.34
CA ARG A 121 3.07 9.96 13.36
C ARG A 121 2.35 11.30 13.45
N ILE A 122 1.18 11.41 12.86
CA ILE A 122 0.23 12.49 13.11
C ILE A 122 -0.11 12.47 14.61
N LYS A 123 -0.15 13.65 15.23
CA LYS A 123 -0.49 13.77 16.67
C LYS A 123 -1.89 13.21 16.91
N GLY A 124 -2.02 12.29 17.86
CA GLY A 124 -3.26 11.56 18.18
C GLY A 124 -3.35 10.17 17.53
N ILE A 125 -2.59 9.88 16.48
CA ILE A 125 -2.46 8.52 15.95
C ILE A 125 -1.54 7.70 16.86
N GLN A 126 -2.08 6.59 17.37
CA GLN A 126 -1.32 5.71 18.26
C GLN A 126 -0.43 4.75 17.47
N ARG A 127 -0.95 4.16 16.42
CA ARG A 127 -0.27 3.17 15.58
C ARG A 127 -0.60 3.39 14.09
N PRO A 128 0.37 3.68 13.23
CA PRO A 128 0.17 3.72 11.78
C PRO A 128 -0.03 2.31 11.23
N PRO A 129 -1.15 2.00 10.58
CA PRO A 129 -1.39 0.71 9.93
C PRO A 129 -0.89 0.69 8.49
N LEU A 130 -0.55 -0.50 8.00
CA LEU A 130 -0.29 -0.78 6.59
C LEU A 130 -1.61 -1.22 5.92
N ALA A 131 -2.02 -0.52 4.87
CA ALA A 131 -3.38 -0.62 4.33
C ALA A 131 -3.42 -0.86 2.81
N PRO A 132 -3.13 -2.09 2.32
CA PRO A 132 -3.26 -2.42 0.90
C PRO A 132 -4.71 -2.46 0.45
N LEU A 133 -4.94 -2.09 -0.82
CA LEU A 133 -6.17 -2.44 -1.55
C LEU A 133 -6.08 -3.87 -2.04
N ILE A 134 -7.14 -4.64 -1.82
CA ILE A 134 -7.29 -6.00 -2.33
C ILE A 134 -8.45 -6.06 -3.32
N PRO A 135 -8.30 -6.75 -4.47
CA PRO A 135 -9.37 -6.90 -5.44
C PRO A 135 -10.47 -7.82 -4.91
N THR A 136 -11.71 -7.48 -5.24
CA THR A 136 -12.90 -8.25 -4.89
C THR A 136 -13.83 -8.38 -6.10
N GLU A 137 -14.89 -9.17 -5.99
CA GLU A 137 -15.90 -9.32 -7.04
C GLU A 137 -16.57 -7.98 -7.39
N ARG A 138 -16.72 -7.06 -6.41
CA ARG A 138 -17.37 -5.76 -6.57
C ARG A 138 -16.43 -4.58 -6.77
N GLY A 139 -15.14 -4.84 -6.98
CA GLY A 139 -14.12 -3.81 -7.14
C GLY A 139 -12.94 -4.01 -6.21
N VAL A 140 -12.73 -3.11 -5.25
CA VAL A 140 -11.64 -3.21 -4.27
C VAL A 140 -12.14 -2.99 -2.85
N SER A 141 -11.48 -3.65 -1.90
CA SER A 141 -11.62 -3.36 -0.47
C SER A 141 -10.27 -3.00 0.13
N LEU A 142 -10.25 -2.16 1.14
CA LEU A 142 -9.06 -1.82 1.92
C LEU A 142 -8.92 -2.82 3.07
N LEU A 143 -7.82 -3.57 3.11
CA LEU A 143 -7.50 -4.44 4.23
C LEU A 143 -6.54 -3.70 5.17
N ILE A 144 -6.90 -3.55 6.44
CA ILE A 144 -6.20 -2.71 7.41
C ILE A 144 -6.26 -3.31 8.82
N ASP A 145 -5.19 -3.71 9.48
CA ASP A 145 -3.76 -3.57 9.21
C ASP A 145 -3.16 -4.85 8.60
N CYS A 146 -2.13 -4.74 7.77
CA CYS A 146 -1.50 -5.88 7.08
C CYS A 146 0.00 -6.05 7.39
N GLY A 147 0.42 -5.88 8.65
CA GLY A 147 1.80 -6.21 9.00
C GLY A 147 2.56 -5.14 9.79
N ALA A 148 1.93 -4.02 10.17
CA ALA A 148 2.58 -2.98 10.95
C ALA A 148 2.44 -3.18 12.47
N ASN A 149 1.28 -3.65 12.97
CA ASN A 149 0.95 -3.68 14.40
C ASN A 149 0.37 -5.04 14.81
N VAL A 150 1.24 -6.00 15.13
CA VAL A 150 0.84 -7.36 15.54
C VAL A 150 0.10 -7.33 16.88
N ASP A 151 0.60 -6.52 17.85
CA ASP A 151 -0.01 -6.37 19.17
C ASP A 151 -0.95 -5.15 19.22
N ALA A 152 -1.94 -5.11 18.33
CA ALA A 152 -2.94 -4.05 18.31
C ALA A 152 -3.91 -4.19 19.52
N ARG A 153 -4.44 -3.04 19.97
CA ARG A 153 -5.51 -2.94 20.96
C ARG A 153 -6.81 -2.50 20.28
N ALA A 154 -7.93 -2.60 20.99
CA ALA A 154 -9.23 -2.22 20.46
C ALA A 154 -9.28 -0.77 19.94
N GLU A 155 -8.67 0.19 20.68
CA GLU A 155 -8.62 1.60 20.24
C GLU A 155 -7.81 1.79 18.96
N HIS A 156 -6.79 0.95 18.71
CA HIS A 156 -6.04 0.99 17.45
C HIS A 156 -6.92 0.56 16.27
N LEU A 157 -7.73 -0.51 16.44
CA LEU A 157 -8.62 -0.99 15.40
C LEU A 157 -9.72 0.04 15.08
N VAL A 158 -10.20 0.76 16.09
CA VAL A 158 -11.11 1.90 15.88
C VAL A 158 -10.43 3.00 15.06
N GLN A 159 -9.19 3.36 15.36
CA GLN A 159 -8.44 4.33 14.54
C GLN A 159 -8.23 3.81 13.11
N PHE A 160 -7.95 2.50 12.93
CA PHE A 160 -7.79 1.90 11.60
C PHE A 160 -9.09 1.97 10.78
N ALA A 161 -10.23 1.66 11.40
CA ALA A 161 -11.55 1.77 10.79
C ALA A 161 -11.81 3.18 10.24
N LYS A 162 -11.51 4.19 11.06
CA LYS A 162 -11.70 5.59 10.71
C LYS A 162 -10.76 6.06 9.60
N MET A 163 -9.46 5.75 9.69
CA MET A 163 -8.50 6.07 8.64
C MET A 163 -8.81 5.33 7.33
N GLY A 164 -9.24 4.07 7.42
CA GLY A 164 -9.68 3.29 6.27
C GLY A 164 -10.91 3.87 5.59
N SER A 165 -11.90 4.33 6.37
CA SER A 165 -13.09 5.00 5.84
C SER A 165 -12.74 6.27 5.07
N ILE A 166 -11.89 7.14 5.65
CA ILE A 166 -11.39 8.35 4.98
C ILE A 166 -10.66 8.00 3.67
N TYR A 167 -9.82 6.97 3.70
CA TYR A 167 -9.07 6.56 2.51
C TYR A 167 -10.02 6.05 1.40
N MET A 168 -10.96 5.16 1.72
CA MET A 168 -11.91 4.62 0.74
C MET A 168 -12.81 5.71 0.16
N GLU A 169 -13.26 6.64 0.98
CA GLU A 169 -14.12 7.72 0.52
C GLU A 169 -13.39 8.70 -0.40
N HIS A 170 -12.19 9.13 -0.02
CA HIS A 170 -11.52 10.23 -0.72
C HIS A 170 -10.52 9.77 -1.78
N VAL A 171 -9.87 8.61 -1.64
CA VAL A 171 -8.92 8.09 -2.63
C VAL A 171 -9.63 7.19 -3.65
N VAL A 172 -10.44 6.25 -3.16
CA VAL A 172 -11.12 5.29 -4.04
C VAL A 172 -12.46 5.85 -4.56
N GLY A 173 -13.11 6.74 -3.81
CA GLY A 173 -14.35 7.40 -4.21
C GLY A 173 -15.62 6.64 -3.79
N VAL A 174 -15.52 5.71 -2.85
CA VAL A 174 -16.66 4.97 -2.29
C VAL A 174 -17.39 5.84 -1.28
N LYS A 175 -18.60 6.26 -1.59
CA LYS A 175 -19.44 7.06 -0.67
C LYS A 175 -19.90 6.22 0.50
N ASN A 176 -19.71 6.72 1.73
CA ASN A 176 -20.14 6.08 2.98
C ASN A 176 -19.67 4.61 3.05
N PRO A 177 -18.33 4.35 3.00
CA PRO A 177 -17.79 3.01 2.86
C PRO A 177 -18.18 2.11 4.04
N LYS A 178 -18.57 0.88 3.72
CA LYS A 178 -18.93 -0.14 4.71
C LYS A 178 -17.67 -0.64 5.41
N VAL A 179 -17.64 -0.51 6.72
CA VAL A 179 -16.55 -0.96 7.59
C VAL A 179 -16.94 -2.25 8.29
N ALA A 180 -16.13 -3.29 8.18
CA ALA A 180 -16.35 -4.57 8.86
C ALA A 180 -15.11 -5.00 9.66
N LEU A 181 -15.33 -5.65 10.80
CA LEU A 181 -14.27 -6.24 11.61
C LEU A 181 -14.13 -7.73 11.27
N VAL A 182 -12.90 -8.17 10.98
CA VAL A 182 -12.62 -9.58 10.71
C VAL A 182 -12.94 -10.42 11.93
N ASN A 183 -13.73 -11.48 11.76
CA ASN A 183 -14.12 -12.41 12.81
C ASN A 183 -14.23 -13.84 12.26
N ILE A 184 -14.36 -14.81 13.16
CA ILE A 184 -14.54 -16.24 12.83
C ILE A 184 -16.01 -16.64 12.64
N GLY A 185 -16.93 -15.70 12.77
CA GLY A 185 -18.37 -15.86 12.60
C GLY A 185 -19.09 -14.53 12.77
N VAL A 186 -20.38 -14.50 12.43
CA VAL A 186 -21.20 -13.28 12.50
C VAL A 186 -21.85 -13.07 13.88
N GLU A 187 -21.86 -14.12 14.72
CA GLU A 187 -22.48 -14.09 16.04
C GLU A 187 -21.64 -13.27 17.04
N GLU A 188 -22.29 -12.53 17.93
CA GLU A 188 -21.64 -11.56 18.82
C GLU A 188 -20.68 -12.20 19.82
N GLU A 189 -20.98 -13.42 20.27
CA GLU A 189 -20.14 -14.15 21.23
C GLU A 189 -18.87 -14.74 20.60
N LYS A 190 -18.77 -14.79 19.26
CA LYS A 190 -17.60 -15.31 18.58
C LYS A 190 -16.45 -14.30 18.51
N GLY A 191 -15.26 -14.82 18.34
CA GLY A 191 -14.03 -14.04 18.22
C GLY A 191 -13.13 -14.13 19.45
N ASN A 192 -11.91 -13.64 19.26
CA ASN A 192 -10.93 -13.53 20.35
C ASN A 192 -11.22 -12.32 21.24
N ALA A 193 -10.42 -12.12 22.29
CA ALA A 193 -10.59 -11.00 23.22
C ALA A 193 -10.57 -9.64 22.51
N LEU A 194 -9.62 -9.45 21.57
CA LEU A 194 -9.49 -8.19 20.81
C LEU A 194 -10.75 -7.87 20.01
N VAL A 195 -11.33 -8.86 19.32
CA VAL A 195 -12.57 -8.68 18.55
C VAL A 195 -13.73 -8.30 19.48
N LYS A 196 -13.87 -9.00 20.62
CA LYS A 196 -14.92 -8.74 21.61
C LYS A 196 -14.83 -7.36 22.25
N GLU A 197 -13.61 -6.88 22.49
CA GLU A 197 -13.36 -5.53 23.01
C GLU A 197 -13.60 -4.45 21.93
N THR A 198 -13.25 -4.73 20.67
CA THR A 198 -13.35 -3.76 19.57
C THR A 198 -14.79 -3.56 19.08
N MET A 199 -15.57 -4.64 19.04
CA MET A 199 -16.93 -4.64 18.47
C MET A 199 -17.84 -3.55 19.06
N PRO A 200 -18.00 -3.42 20.40
CA PRO A 200 -18.84 -2.38 20.99
C PRO A 200 -18.31 -0.98 20.67
N LEU A 201 -16.98 -0.76 20.68
CA LEU A 201 -16.41 0.55 20.35
C LEU A 201 -16.68 0.98 18.91
N LEU A 202 -16.63 0.05 17.95
CA LEU A 202 -17.00 0.34 16.56
C LEU A 202 -18.49 0.62 16.38
N ARG A 203 -19.38 -0.02 17.15
CA ARG A 203 -20.81 0.25 17.14
C ARG A 203 -21.19 1.63 17.67
N GLU A 204 -20.42 2.13 18.63
CA GLU A 204 -20.59 3.47 19.18
C GLU A 204 -20.10 4.58 18.24
N CYS A 205 -19.28 4.22 17.22
CA CYS A 205 -18.81 5.19 16.23
C CYS A 205 -19.94 5.61 15.29
N THR A 206 -20.41 6.84 15.43
CA THR A 206 -21.48 7.43 14.57
C THR A 206 -20.96 8.01 13.27
N ASP A 207 -19.66 8.04 13.09
CA ASP A 207 -18.92 8.72 12.03
C ASP A 207 -18.31 7.76 10.99
N ILE A 208 -18.59 6.46 11.14
CA ILE A 208 -18.27 5.41 10.17
C ILE A 208 -19.51 4.54 9.92
N ASN A 209 -19.59 3.94 8.76
CA ASN A 209 -20.65 2.99 8.41
C ASN A 209 -20.25 1.57 8.83
N PHE A 210 -20.25 1.30 10.14
CA PHE A 210 -19.89 -0.01 10.66
C PHE A 210 -21.03 -1.02 10.43
N VAL A 211 -20.73 -2.11 9.69
CA VAL A 211 -21.70 -3.14 9.30
C VAL A 211 -21.57 -4.45 10.08
N GLY A 212 -20.69 -4.50 11.09
CA GLY A 212 -20.49 -5.68 11.95
C GLY A 212 -19.27 -6.52 11.55
N SER A 213 -19.38 -7.84 11.75
CA SER A 213 -18.32 -8.80 11.45
C SER A 213 -18.30 -9.22 9.98
N ILE A 214 -17.09 -9.58 9.50
CA ILE A 214 -16.89 -10.27 8.22
C ILE A 214 -16.01 -11.51 8.42
N GLU A 215 -16.41 -12.64 7.84
CA GLU A 215 -15.57 -13.83 7.80
C GLU A 215 -14.59 -13.76 6.62
N ALA A 216 -13.41 -14.34 6.79
CA ALA A 216 -12.36 -14.30 5.74
C ALA A 216 -12.84 -14.86 4.38
N ARG A 217 -13.77 -15.84 4.37
CA ARG A 217 -14.34 -16.41 3.13
C ARG A 217 -15.25 -15.45 2.36
N ASP A 218 -15.75 -14.39 3.03
CA ASP A 218 -16.66 -13.43 2.42
C ASP A 218 -15.93 -12.18 1.91
N ILE A 219 -14.68 -11.97 2.31
CA ILE A 219 -13.82 -10.88 1.83
C ILE A 219 -13.76 -10.80 0.29
N PRO A 220 -13.54 -11.92 -0.45
CA PRO A 220 -13.50 -11.87 -1.91
C PRO A 220 -14.78 -11.41 -2.60
N LYS A 221 -15.93 -11.47 -1.91
CA LYS A 221 -17.23 -11.02 -2.43
C LYS A 221 -17.35 -9.49 -2.50
N GLY A 222 -16.58 -8.77 -1.66
CA GLY A 222 -16.64 -7.30 -1.59
C GLY A 222 -17.88 -6.78 -0.85
N ASP A 223 -18.31 -7.49 0.20
CA ASP A 223 -19.47 -7.07 1.02
C ASP A 223 -19.13 -5.93 1.98
N ALA A 224 -17.83 -5.68 2.25
CA ALA A 224 -17.32 -4.54 2.99
C ALA A 224 -16.22 -3.84 2.19
N ASP A 225 -16.16 -2.50 2.33
CA ASP A 225 -15.17 -1.65 1.65
C ASP A 225 -13.89 -1.48 2.48
N VAL A 226 -14.02 -1.49 3.82
CA VAL A 226 -12.90 -1.42 4.78
C VAL A 226 -12.95 -2.67 5.67
N ILE A 227 -11.90 -3.45 5.65
CA ILE A 227 -11.78 -4.72 6.36
C ILE A 227 -10.74 -4.54 7.46
N VAL A 228 -11.19 -4.45 8.70
CA VAL A 228 -10.36 -4.12 9.87
C VAL A 228 -9.92 -5.39 10.58
N CYS A 229 -8.62 -5.47 10.87
CA CYS A 229 -8.03 -6.51 11.70
C CYS A 229 -6.69 -6.03 12.29
N GLU A 230 -6.08 -6.81 13.18
CA GLU A 230 -4.69 -6.60 13.57
C GLU A 230 -3.73 -7.19 12.51
N ALA A 231 -2.46 -6.78 12.60
CA ALA A 231 -1.50 -7.02 11.53
C ALA A 231 -1.17 -8.50 11.24
N PHE A 232 -1.23 -9.39 12.24
CA PHE A 232 -0.98 -10.82 12.01
C PHE A 232 -2.09 -11.42 11.14
N THR A 233 -3.34 -11.21 11.53
CA THR A 233 -4.52 -11.67 10.76
C THR A 233 -4.53 -11.06 9.37
N GLY A 234 -4.31 -9.74 9.26
CA GLY A 234 -4.29 -9.06 7.96
C GLY A 234 -3.18 -9.55 7.04
N ASN A 235 -1.98 -9.78 7.57
CA ASN A 235 -0.88 -10.32 6.78
C ASN A 235 -1.14 -11.77 6.33
N VAL A 236 -1.76 -12.59 7.17
CA VAL A 236 -2.16 -13.96 6.79
C VAL A 236 -3.20 -13.93 5.67
N ILE A 237 -4.24 -13.08 5.80
CA ILE A 237 -5.25 -12.90 4.76
C ILE A 237 -4.59 -12.43 3.45
N LEU A 238 -3.77 -11.38 3.49
CA LEU A 238 -3.10 -10.83 2.32
C LEU A 238 -2.23 -11.88 1.61
N LYS A 239 -1.39 -12.60 2.35
CA LYS A 239 -0.49 -13.60 1.77
C LYS A 239 -1.22 -14.82 1.22
N LEU A 240 -2.30 -15.26 1.88
CA LEU A 240 -3.16 -16.32 1.34
C LEU A 240 -3.85 -15.85 0.06
N TYR A 241 -4.35 -14.61 0.04
CA TYR A 241 -5.03 -14.01 -1.12
C TYR A 241 -4.10 -13.93 -2.33
N GLU A 242 -2.89 -13.39 -2.14
CA GLU A 242 -1.83 -13.32 -3.17
C GLU A 242 -1.45 -14.71 -3.68
N GLY A 243 -1.18 -15.64 -2.77
CA GLY A 243 -0.76 -17.00 -3.09
C GLY A 243 -1.84 -17.80 -3.83
N LEU A 244 -3.09 -17.73 -3.36
CA LEU A 244 -4.21 -18.43 -3.98
C LEU A 244 -4.50 -17.88 -5.37
N SER A 245 -4.52 -16.56 -5.54
CA SER A 245 -4.74 -15.92 -6.84
C SER A 245 -3.68 -16.32 -7.86
N SER A 246 -2.41 -16.28 -7.48
CA SER A 246 -1.28 -16.67 -8.33
C SER A 246 -1.37 -18.16 -8.73
N THR A 247 -1.65 -19.03 -7.75
CA THR A 247 -1.76 -20.47 -7.97
C THR A 247 -2.93 -20.79 -8.91
N LEU A 248 -4.10 -20.22 -8.67
CA LEU A 248 -5.30 -20.45 -9.49
C LEU A 248 -5.08 -20.02 -10.95
N ILE A 249 -4.52 -18.82 -11.15
CA ILE A 249 -4.17 -18.34 -12.50
C ILE A 249 -3.18 -19.29 -13.18
N GLY A 250 -2.17 -19.79 -12.45
CA GLY A 250 -1.19 -20.75 -12.95
C GLY A 250 -1.84 -22.08 -13.38
N VAL A 251 -2.74 -22.63 -12.56
CA VAL A 251 -3.48 -23.87 -12.85
C VAL A 251 -4.39 -23.69 -14.07
N ILE A 252 -5.14 -22.59 -14.14
CA ILE A 252 -6.01 -22.27 -15.28
C ILE A 252 -5.16 -22.20 -16.57
N LYS A 253 -4.06 -21.43 -16.53
CA LYS A 253 -3.14 -21.30 -17.68
C LYS A 253 -2.61 -22.66 -18.12
N LYS A 254 -2.17 -23.51 -17.19
CA LYS A 254 -1.69 -24.86 -17.50
C LYS A 254 -2.78 -25.72 -18.17
N GLY A 255 -4.02 -25.67 -17.66
CA GLY A 255 -5.17 -26.36 -18.26
C GLY A 255 -5.48 -25.88 -19.68
N LEU A 256 -5.54 -24.56 -19.88
CA LEU A 256 -5.79 -23.94 -21.18
C LEU A 256 -4.70 -24.26 -22.23
N MET A 257 -3.48 -24.49 -21.79
CA MET A 257 -2.33 -24.82 -22.67
C MET A 257 -2.11 -26.32 -22.85
N SER A 258 -2.96 -27.20 -22.29
CA SER A 258 -2.74 -28.65 -22.26
C SER A 258 -2.97 -29.37 -23.61
N THR A 259 -3.91 -28.92 -24.42
CA THR A 259 -4.23 -29.54 -25.71
C THR A 259 -4.33 -28.49 -26.83
N LEU A 260 -4.26 -28.91 -28.10
CA LEU A 260 -4.42 -28.00 -29.23
C LEU A 260 -5.82 -27.34 -29.23
N LYS A 261 -6.86 -28.11 -28.90
CA LYS A 261 -8.25 -27.60 -28.85
C LYS A 261 -8.40 -26.56 -27.74
N SER A 262 -7.84 -26.82 -26.54
CA SER A 262 -7.91 -25.85 -25.45
C SER A 262 -7.09 -24.58 -25.71
N LYS A 263 -5.95 -24.69 -26.42
CA LYS A 263 -5.18 -23.50 -26.87
C LYS A 263 -5.98 -22.62 -27.82
N ILE A 264 -6.67 -23.21 -28.80
CA ILE A 264 -7.53 -22.46 -29.74
C ILE A 264 -8.68 -21.80 -28.97
N GLY A 265 -9.37 -22.53 -28.09
CA GLY A 265 -10.42 -21.97 -27.24
C GLY A 265 -9.93 -20.84 -26.35
N ALA A 266 -8.73 -21.02 -25.74
CA ALA A 266 -8.09 -19.98 -24.95
C ALA A 266 -7.76 -18.70 -25.76
N ALA A 267 -7.27 -18.85 -27.00
CA ALA A 267 -6.99 -17.70 -27.86
C ALA A 267 -8.27 -16.92 -28.20
N LEU A 268 -9.39 -17.57 -28.44
CA LEU A 268 -10.69 -16.95 -28.68
C LEU A 268 -11.23 -16.26 -27.42
N ALA A 269 -11.05 -16.84 -26.23
CA ALA A 269 -11.50 -16.31 -24.94
C ALA A 269 -10.53 -15.25 -24.35
N LEU A 270 -9.32 -15.11 -24.91
CA LEU A 270 -8.24 -14.28 -24.35
C LEU A 270 -8.65 -12.84 -24.03
N PRO A 271 -9.40 -12.11 -24.87
CA PRO A 271 -9.81 -10.73 -24.56
C PRO A 271 -10.68 -10.66 -23.31
N ALA A 272 -11.67 -11.56 -23.18
CA ALA A 272 -12.55 -11.62 -22.02
C ALA A 272 -11.79 -12.01 -20.75
N LEU A 273 -10.95 -13.07 -20.82
CA LEU A 273 -10.11 -13.52 -19.72
C LEU A 273 -9.15 -12.41 -19.25
N LYS A 274 -8.52 -11.69 -20.17
CA LYS A 274 -7.60 -10.59 -19.84
C LYS A 274 -8.31 -9.47 -19.11
N ASN A 275 -9.51 -9.09 -19.55
CA ASN A 275 -10.29 -8.04 -18.88
C ASN A 275 -10.74 -8.47 -17.47
N THR A 276 -11.23 -9.71 -17.32
CA THR A 276 -11.62 -10.25 -16.02
C THR A 276 -10.42 -10.37 -15.07
N LEU A 277 -9.29 -10.90 -15.53
CA LEU A 277 -8.10 -11.04 -14.70
C LEU A 277 -7.47 -9.70 -14.31
N LYS A 278 -7.64 -8.67 -15.14
CA LYS A 278 -7.16 -7.32 -14.84
C LYS A 278 -7.85 -6.73 -13.61
N SER A 279 -9.15 -6.97 -13.42
CA SER A 279 -9.88 -6.49 -12.23
C SER A 279 -9.40 -7.15 -10.93
N PHE A 280 -8.76 -8.32 -11.00
CA PHE A 280 -8.15 -9.02 -9.87
C PHE A 280 -6.64 -8.80 -9.73
N ASP A 281 -6.05 -7.92 -10.53
CA ASP A 281 -4.62 -7.59 -10.47
C ASP A 281 -4.38 -6.47 -9.43
N ALA A 282 -3.91 -6.83 -8.25
CA ALA A 282 -3.60 -5.88 -7.18
C ALA A 282 -2.57 -4.81 -7.60
N THR A 283 -1.69 -5.11 -8.59
CA THR A 283 -0.68 -4.16 -9.08
C THR A 283 -1.28 -2.93 -9.79
N GLU A 284 -2.55 -2.99 -10.20
CA GLU A 284 -3.26 -1.85 -10.77
C GLU A 284 -3.50 -0.73 -9.76
N TYR A 285 -3.53 -1.05 -8.46
CA TYR A 285 -3.90 -0.12 -7.40
C TYR A 285 -2.69 0.51 -6.67
N GLY A 286 -1.47 0.14 -7.08
CA GLY A 286 -0.25 0.62 -6.45
C GLY A 286 0.16 -0.17 -5.21
N GLY A 287 0.91 0.46 -4.31
CA GLY A 287 1.39 -0.16 -3.07
C GLY A 287 0.44 0.03 -1.88
N ALA A 288 0.86 -0.51 -0.74
CA ALA A 288 0.18 -0.35 0.54
C ALA A 288 0.64 0.95 1.22
N PRO A 289 -0.22 1.95 1.43
CA PRO A 289 0.14 3.14 2.19
C PRO A 289 0.23 2.82 3.69
N LEU A 290 1.16 3.47 4.36
CA LEU A 290 1.25 3.51 5.81
C LEU A 290 0.48 4.75 6.29
N LEU A 291 -0.74 4.57 6.75
CA LEU A 291 -1.65 5.67 7.09
C LEU A 291 -1.33 6.27 8.46
N GLY A 292 -1.64 7.55 8.65
CA GLY A 292 -1.45 8.24 9.93
C GLY A 292 -0.03 8.71 10.21
N LEU A 293 0.84 8.81 9.20
CA LEU A 293 2.15 9.46 9.26
C LEU A 293 2.06 10.94 8.83
N ASN A 294 3.03 11.75 9.26
CA ASN A 294 3.12 13.18 8.87
C ASN A 294 3.45 13.39 7.37
N GLY A 295 3.81 12.33 6.65
CA GLY A 295 4.03 12.30 5.21
C GLY A 295 3.68 10.93 4.67
N LEU A 296 3.35 10.81 3.39
CA LEU A 296 2.97 9.54 2.79
C LEU A 296 4.17 8.62 2.63
N VAL A 297 4.04 7.40 3.12
CA VAL A 297 4.96 6.29 2.87
C VAL A 297 4.18 5.15 2.24
N VAL A 298 4.62 4.68 1.08
CA VAL A 298 3.98 3.57 0.35
C VAL A 298 4.95 2.41 0.24
N LYS A 299 4.51 1.24 0.68
CA LYS A 299 5.25 -0.03 0.57
C LYS A 299 4.71 -0.84 -0.60
N THR A 300 5.55 -1.15 -1.57
CA THR A 300 5.22 -2.08 -2.66
C THR A 300 5.79 -3.47 -2.39
N HIS A 301 5.35 -4.49 -3.11
CA HIS A 301 5.85 -5.85 -2.94
C HIS A 301 7.35 -5.93 -3.33
N GLY A 302 8.13 -6.83 -2.70
CA GLY A 302 9.55 -7.02 -3.03
C GLY A 302 9.79 -7.41 -4.49
N SER A 303 8.88 -8.17 -5.10
CA SER A 303 8.93 -8.56 -6.51
C SER A 303 8.27 -7.57 -7.48
N SER A 304 7.92 -6.36 -7.03
CA SER A 304 7.26 -5.33 -7.84
C SER A 304 7.99 -5.06 -9.15
N LYS A 305 7.20 -4.86 -10.20
CA LYS A 305 7.69 -4.45 -11.53
C LYS A 305 7.31 -3.00 -11.81
N ALA A 306 7.82 -2.48 -12.92
CA ALA A 306 7.64 -1.09 -13.34
C ALA A 306 6.18 -0.61 -13.27
N LYS A 307 5.20 -1.44 -13.66
CA LYS A 307 3.77 -1.11 -13.59
C LYS A 307 3.31 -0.76 -12.18
N GLU A 308 3.64 -1.59 -11.20
CA GLU A 308 3.26 -1.37 -9.80
C GLU A 308 3.95 -0.13 -9.21
N ILE A 309 5.23 0.07 -9.54
CA ILE A 309 5.97 1.28 -9.16
C ILE A 309 5.30 2.53 -9.75
N THR A 310 4.97 2.52 -11.06
CA THR A 310 4.25 3.60 -11.73
C THR A 310 2.92 3.91 -11.04
N ASN A 311 2.13 2.88 -10.74
CA ASN A 311 0.82 3.04 -10.09
C ASN A 311 0.97 3.55 -8.65
N SER A 312 2.03 3.15 -7.93
CA SER A 312 2.35 3.69 -6.60
C SER A 312 2.71 5.18 -6.64
N VAL A 313 3.42 5.62 -7.68
CA VAL A 313 3.67 7.05 -7.90
C VAL A 313 2.37 7.81 -8.15
N PHE A 314 1.46 7.27 -8.97
CA PHE A 314 0.14 7.88 -9.22
C PHE A 314 -0.75 7.89 -7.98
N GLN A 315 -0.68 6.85 -7.14
CA GLN A 315 -1.32 6.82 -5.84
C GLN A 315 -0.83 7.97 -4.94
N CYS A 316 0.48 8.29 -4.96
CA CYS A 316 1.03 9.42 -4.23
C CYS A 316 0.45 10.76 -4.71
N VAL A 317 0.25 10.93 -6.02
CA VAL A 317 -0.40 12.14 -6.58
C VAL A 317 -1.82 12.25 -6.06
N THR A 318 -2.62 11.19 -6.21
CA THR A 318 -4.02 11.17 -5.72
C THR A 318 -4.10 11.47 -4.22
N PHE A 319 -3.22 10.87 -3.43
CA PHE A 319 -3.18 11.05 -1.99
C PHE A 319 -2.91 12.52 -1.60
N LYS A 320 -1.97 13.17 -2.29
CA LYS A 320 -1.65 14.59 -2.09
C LYS A 320 -2.79 15.49 -2.56
N GLU A 321 -3.31 15.30 -3.78
CA GLU A 321 -4.41 16.09 -4.35
C GLU A 321 -5.67 16.05 -3.48
N LYS A 322 -5.91 14.92 -2.80
CA LYS A 322 -7.07 14.73 -1.92
C LYS A 322 -6.80 15.12 -0.46
N GLU A 323 -5.58 15.59 -0.14
CA GLU A 323 -5.19 16.06 1.20
C GLU A 323 -5.49 15.05 2.32
N ILE A 324 -5.20 13.76 2.06
CA ILE A 324 -5.63 12.66 2.94
C ILE A 324 -5.04 12.79 4.35
N ASN A 325 -3.77 13.17 4.48
CA ASN A 325 -3.17 13.37 5.80
C ASN A 325 -3.83 14.50 6.59
N ASP A 326 -4.24 15.57 5.91
CA ASP A 326 -4.90 16.69 6.56
C ASP A 326 -6.33 16.32 6.99
N LYS A 327 -7.05 15.53 6.17
CA LYS A 327 -8.35 14.97 6.55
C LYS A 327 -8.26 14.01 7.75
N ILE A 328 -7.26 13.14 7.78
CA ILE A 328 -7.00 12.27 8.95
C ILE A 328 -6.69 13.13 10.19
N LYS A 329 -5.91 14.18 10.04
CA LYS A 329 -5.52 15.09 11.10
C LYS A 329 -6.71 15.87 11.67
N GLU A 330 -7.51 16.49 10.79
CA GLU A 330 -8.72 17.21 11.14
C GLU A 330 -9.71 16.31 11.87
N TYR A 331 -9.88 15.09 11.37
CA TYR A 331 -10.74 14.09 11.98
C TYR A 331 -10.34 13.77 13.43
N ILE A 332 -9.03 13.59 13.68
CA ILE A 332 -8.51 13.24 15.00
C ILE A 332 -8.53 14.43 15.97
N ILE A 333 -8.27 15.66 15.47
CA ILE A 333 -8.29 16.87 16.29
C ILE A 333 -9.71 17.24 16.71
N ASN A 334 -10.68 17.10 15.81
CA ASN A 334 -12.08 17.50 16.05
C ASN A 334 -12.87 16.53 16.96
N LYS A 335 -12.29 15.39 17.29
CA LYS A 335 -12.81 14.47 18.31
C LYS A 335 -11.68 14.13 19.29
N PRO A 336 -11.46 14.97 20.35
CA PRO A 336 -10.62 14.55 21.46
C PRO A 336 -11.16 13.22 22.00
N ALA A 337 -10.24 12.29 22.31
CA ALA A 337 -10.60 11.07 23.03
C ALA A 337 -11.31 11.48 24.33
N ASP A 338 -12.57 11.09 24.47
CA ASP A 338 -13.27 11.10 25.75
C ASP A 338 -12.60 10.14 26.72
#